data_b3a51322939c3eeda121696d2adba0aa
#
_entry.id   b3a51322939c3eeda121696d2adba0aa
#
_cell.length_a   1.000
_cell.length_b   1.000
_cell.length_c   1.000
_cell.angle_alpha   90.00
_cell.angle_beta   90.00
_cell.angle_gamma   90.00
#
_symmetry.space_group_name_H-M   'P 1'
#
loop_
_entity.id
_entity.type
_entity.pdbx_description
1 polymer ?
#
loop_
_entity_poly.entity_id
_entity_poly.type
_entity_poly.pdbx_seq_one_letter_code
_entity_poly.pdbx_strand_id
1 'polypeptide(L)'
;VGFLFQNYALWPNMTVYQNISFGLSNIKEELPKYDFDAMTTGELIRALKSGKKIKELVEECRDKRGKLDTDKVYLKFIDAFILSIYTAKILYGYGIQDAADPDAAAKAKAEELTKKLDGIKKSYESKGQSLNEEYAIVSGGKVLTEDRKLTKEEIDKSVRRVSRIVKIGMFMNRYPAELSGGQQQRVAIARTLAPEPAVLFMDEPLSNLDAKLRLEMRYELQRLHVETGSTFVYVTHDQMEAMTLATKIC
;
A
#
# COMPACT_ATOMS: atom_id res chain seq x y z
N VAL A 1 -10.32 16.46 0.06
CA VAL A 1 -9.80 17.19 1.23
C VAL A 1 -9.69 16.22 2.39
N GLY A 2 -8.52 16.17 3.05
CA GLY A 2 -8.29 15.36 4.24
C GLY A 2 -8.13 16.24 5.49
N PHE A 3 -8.47 15.68 6.66
CA PHE A 3 -8.28 16.34 7.95
C PHE A 3 -7.56 15.42 8.94
N LEU A 4 -6.48 15.92 9.53
CA LEU A 4 -5.77 15.28 10.62
C LEU A 4 -5.98 16.11 11.89
N PHE A 5 -6.69 15.54 12.85
CA PHE A 5 -7.00 16.19 14.12
C PHE A 5 -5.90 15.96 15.16
N GLN A 6 -5.75 16.89 16.10
CA GLN A 6 -4.76 16.88 17.18
C GLN A 6 -4.80 15.58 18.04
N ASN A 7 -5.98 15.03 18.27
CA ASN A 7 -6.17 13.80 19.07
C ASN A 7 -6.13 12.53 18.21
N TYR A 8 -5.69 12.61 16.94
CA TYR A 8 -5.63 11.55 15.93
C TYR A 8 -6.98 10.92 15.58
N ALA A 9 -7.99 11.02 16.43
CA ALA A 9 -9.37 10.53 16.26
C ALA A 9 -9.45 9.10 15.67
N LEU A 10 -8.57 8.18 16.13
CA LEU A 10 -8.60 6.79 15.69
C LEU A 10 -9.77 6.05 16.32
N TRP A 11 -10.35 5.13 15.55
CA TRP A 11 -11.40 4.24 16.02
C TRP A 11 -10.78 3.16 16.93
N PRO A 12 -11.06 3.15 18.27
CA PRO A 12 -10.37 2.26 19.21
C PRO A 12 -10.69 0.78 18.97
N ASN A 13 -11.88 0.49 18.44
CA ASN A 13 -12.37 -0.88 18.19
C ASN A 13 -12.02 -1.40 16.81
N MET A 14 -11.24 -0.64 16.03
CA MET A 14 -10.79 -1.02 14.70
C MET A 14 -9.28 -1.24 14.71
N THR A 15 -8.83 -2.25 13.97
CA THR A 15 -7.40 -2.45 13.73
C THR A 15 -6.80 -1.29 12.93
N VAL A 16 -5.47 -1.21 12.85
CA VAL A 16 -4.76 -0.24 12.00
C VAL A 16 -5.27 -0.32 10.56
N TYR A 17 -5.36 -1.53 10.00
CA TYR A 17 -5.89 -1.73 8.65
C TYR A 17 -7.30 -1.18 8.50
N GLN A 18 -8.20 -1.49 9.43
CA GLN A 18 -9.58 -1.03 9.39
C GLN A 18 -9.69 0.50 9.53
N ASN A 19 -8.86 1.11 10.40
CA ASN A 19 -8.80 2.56 10.53
C ASN A 19 -8.45 3.26 9.21
N ILE A 20 -7.46 2.72 8.47
CA ILE A 20 -6.99 3.32 7.21
C ILE A 20 -8.00 3.05 6.09
N SER A 21 -8.56 1.84 6.01
CA SER A 21 -9.47 1.42 4.94
C SER A 21 -10.89 1.99 5.06
N PHE A 22 -11.29 2.46 6.25
CA PHE A 22 -12.66 2.88 6.54
C PHE A 22 -13.21 3.91 5.56
N GLY A 23 -12.43 4.96 5.27
CA GLY A 23 -12.83 6.01 4.33
C GLY A 23 -12.95 5.53 2.88
N LEU A 24 -12.12 4.55 2.50
CA LEU A 24 -12.03 4.05 1.12
C LEU A 24 -13.26 3.22 0.71
N SER A 25 -13.87 2.50 1.64
CA SER A 25 -14.97 1.57 1.35
C SER A 25 -16.26 2.24 0.86
N ASN A 26 -16.40 3.54 1.10
CA ASN A 26 -17.60 4.31 0.77
C ASN A 26 -17.42 5.31 -0.37
N ILE A 27 -16.21 5.44 -0.89
CA ILE A 27 -15.93 6.34 -2.03
C ILE A 27 -16.49 5.69 -3.29
N LYS A 28 -17.32 6.45 -4.02
CA LYS A 28 -17.72 6.18 -5.40
C LYS A 28 -17.08 7.25 -6.27
N GLU A 29 -16.33 6.82 -7.24
CA GLU A 29 -15.63 7.70 -8.17
C GLU A 29 -15.64 7.10 -9.58
N GLU A 30 -15.46 7.94 -10.57
CA GLU A 30 -15.16 7.53 -11.92
C GLU A 30 -13.74 6.96 -11.97
N LEU A 31 -13.64 5.64 -11.96
CA LEU A 31 -12.38 4.92 -11.86
C LEU A 31 -12.04 4.21 -13.16
N PRO A 32 -10.74 4.04 -13.48
CA PRO A 32 -10.33 3.19 -14.59
C PRO A 32 -10.91 1.78 -14.45
N LYS A 33 -11.32 1.24 -15.60
CA LYS A 33 -11.76 -0.15 -15.69
C LYS A 33 -10.54 -1.04 -15.86
N TYR A 34 -10.21 -1.83 -14.84
CA TYR A 34 -9.06 -2.73 -14.84
C TYR A 34 -9.44 -4.16 -15.18
N ASP A 35 -8.54 -4.88 -15.82
CA ASP A 35 -8.55 -6.34 -15.81
C ASP A 35 -7.73 -6.84 -14.61
N PHE A 36 -8.43 -7.21 -13.53
CA PHE A 36 -7.79 -7.65 -12.28
C PHE A 36 -7.04 -8.97 -12.41
N ASP A 37 -7.46 -9.88 -13.34
CA ASP A 37 -6.74 -11.13 -13.58
C ASP A 37 -5.40 -10.85 -14.29
N ALA A 38 -5.41 -9.98 -15.30
CA ALA A 38 -4.18 -9.51 -15.95
C ALA A 38 -3.26 -8.79 -14.97
N MET A 39 -3.81 -7.92 -14.11
CA MET A 39 -3.05 -7.18 -13.10
C MET A 39 -2.38 -8.13 -12.10
N THR A 40 -3.14 -9.04 -11.50
CA THR A 40 -2.63 -10.05 -10.56
C THR A 40 -1.56 -10.93 -11.22
N THR A 41 -1.81 -11.37 -12.46
CA THR A 41 -0.87 -12.18 -13.24
C THR A 41 0.44 -11.43 -13.47
N GLY A 42 0.39 -10.16 -13.85
CA GLY A 42 1.57 -9.33 -14.06
C GLY A 42 2.36 -9.05 -12.78
N GLU A 43 1.68 -8.86 -11.64
CA GLU A 43 2.32 -8.73 -10.32
C GLU A 43 3.07 -10.00 -9.93
N LEU A 44 2.45 -11.17 -10.13
CA LEU A 44 3.06 -12.47 -9.86
C LEU A 44 4.29 -12.70 -10.74
N ILE A 45 4.23 -12.38 -12.03
CA ILE A 45 5.39 -12.47 -12.93
C ILE A 45 6.55 -11.59 -12.43
N ARG A 46 6.27 -10.36 -11.97
CA ARG A 46 7.30 -9.49 -11.40
C ARG A 46 7.92 -10.06 -10.12
N ALA A 47 7.11 -10.64 -9.23
CA ALA A 47 7.59 -11.25 -7.99
C ALA A 47 8.42 -12.52 -8.24
N LEU A 48 8.09 -13.29 -9.27
CA LEU A 48 8.79 -14.54 -9.66
C LEU A 48 10.15 -14.32 -10.37
N LYS A 49 10.64 -13.08 -10.48
CA LYS A 49 11.96 -12.80 -11.07
C LYS A 49 13.12 -13.43 -10.28
N SER A 50 12.95 -13.72 -8.99
CA SER A 50 13.96 -14.37 -8.15
C SER A 50 13.30 -15.33 -7.16
N GLY A 51 13.41 -16.62 -7.42
CA GLY A 51 12.93 -17.68 -6.52
C GLY A 51 13.72 -17.72 -5.22
N LYS A 52 15.03 -17.45 -5.28
CA LYS A 52 15.90 -17.35 -4.09
C LYS A 52 15.39 -16.29 -3.12
N LYS A 53 15.03 -15.11 -3.62
CA LYS A 53 14.47 -14.04 -2.78
C LYS A 53 13.18 -14.43 -2.10
N ILE A 54 12.30 -15.17 -2.80
CA ILE A 54 11.05 -15.69 -2.22
C ILE A 54 11.38 -16.65 -1.07
N LYS A 55 12.33 -17.59 -1.28
CA LYS A 55 12.75 -18.54 -0.24
C LYS A 55 13.37 -17.84 0.97
N GLU A 56 14.29 -16.89 0.76
CA GLU A 56 14.90 -16.08 1.83
C GLU A 56 13.86 -15.41 2.71
N LEU A 57 12.87 -14.72 2.10
CA LEU A 57 11.81 -14.04 2.83
C LEU A 57 10.95 -14.99 3.65
N VAL A 58 10.71 -16.21 3.18
CA VAL A 58 9.99 -17.25 3.92
C VAL A 58 10.83 -17.75 5.09
N GLU A 59 12.13 -18.04 4.89
CA GLU A 59 13.02 -18.51 5.96
C GLU A 59 13.20 -17.47 7.08
N GLU A 60 13.25 -16.18 6.76
CA GLU A 60 13.27 -15.09 7.75
C GLU A 60 12.03 -15.04 8.66
N CYS A 61 10.95 -15.73 8.28
CA CYS A 61 9.71 -15.79 9.03
C CYS A 61 9.59 -17.04 9.92
N ARG A 62 10.63 -17.88 10.00
CA ARG A 62 10.69 -19.00 10.94
C ARG A 62 11.16 -18.53 12.32
N ASP A 63 10.56 -19.07 13.36
CA ASP A 63 11.00 -18.85 14.72
C ASP A 63 12.22 -19.73 15.06
N LYS A 64 12.78 -19.55 16.27
CA LYS A 64 13.93 -20.35 16.76
C LYS A 64 13.65 -21.85 16.86
N ARG A 65 12.37 -22.27 16.80
CA ARG A 65 11.95 -23.67 16.82
C ARG A 65 11.61 -24.19 15.42
N GLY A 66 11.86 -23.38 14.36
CA GLY A 66 11.57 -23.73 12.95
C GLY A 66 10.10 -23.56 12.56
N LYS A 67 9.22 -23.09 13.44
CA LYS A 67 7.80 -22.88 13.12
C LYS A 67 7.67 -21.64 12.22
N LEU A 68 6.96 -21.78 11.12
CA LEU A 68 6.72 -20.72 10.16
C LEU A 68 5.50 -19.88 10.58
N ASP A 69 5.67 -18.55 10.53
CA ASP A 69 4.61 -17.57 10.66
C ASP A 69 4.16 -17.11 9.27
N THR A 70 3.11 -17.72 8.75
CA THR A 70 2.60 -17.44 7.39
C THR A 70 2.05 -16.03 7.24
N ASP A 71 1.47 -15.44 8.27
CA ASP A 71 0.98 -14.05 8.21
C ASP A 71 2.15 -13.09 8.04
N LYS A 72 3.25 -13.37 8.73
CA LYS A 72 4.49 -12.60 8.57
C LYS A 72 5.10 -12.78 7.18
N VAL A 73 5.00 -13.98 6.58
CA VAL A 73 5.43 -14.21 5.20
C VAL A 73 4.64 -13.34 4.22
N TYR A 74 3.31 -13.30 4.36
CA TYR A 74 2.48 -12.46 3.49
C TYR A 74 2.85 -10.98 3.60
N LEU A 75 3.08 -10.47 4.82
CA LEU A 75 3.52 -9.10 5.03
C LEU A 75 4.88 -8.83 4.36
N LYS A 76 5.83 -9.74 4.49
CA LYS A 76 7.14 -9.65 3.82
C LYS A 76 7.01 -9.62 2.29
N PHE A 77 6.15 -10.47 1.72
CA PHE A 77 5.90 -10.47 0.26
C PHE A 77 5.23 -9.17 -0.21
N ILE A 78 4.26 -8.66 0.54
CA ILE A 78 3.62 -7.38 0.27
C ILE A 78 4.66 -6.26 0.19
N ASP A 79 5.55 -6.19 1.18
CA ASP A 79 6.55 -5.14 1.25
C ASP A 79 7.66 -5.28 0.19
N ALA A 80 8.15 -6.51 -0.03
CA ALA A 80 9.26 -6.75 -0.96
C ALA A 80 8.86 -6.63 -2.43
N PHE A 81 7.64 -7.05 -2.78
CA PHE A 81 7.18 -7.16 -4.17
C PHE A 81 6.06 -6.19 -4.53
N ILE A 82 5.61 -5.36 -3.58
CA ILE A 82 4.52 -4.37 -3.76
C ILE A 82 3.23 -5.07 -4.21
N LEU A 83 2.79 -6.06 -3.44
CA LEU A 83 1.62 -6.87 -3.74
C LEU A 83 0.42 -6.47 -2.86
N SER A 84 -0.78 -6.90 -3.28
CA SER A 84 -1.92 -7.03 -2.38
C SER A 84 -1.78 -8.26 -1.49
N ILE A 85 -2.55 -8.34 -0.40
CA ILE A 85 -2.60 -9.55 0.45
C ILE A 85 -3.08 -10.77 -0.36
N TYR A 86 -3.97 -10.57 -1.32
CA TYR A 86 -4.52 -11.62 -2.16
C TYR A 86 -3.43 -12.19 -3.08
N THR A 87 -2.68 -11.34 -3.76
CA THR A 87 -1.56 -11.74 -4.62
C THR A 87 -0.44 -12.41 -3.83
N ALA A 88 -0.13 -11.91 -2.61
CA ALA A 88 0.87 -12.51 -1.73
C ALA A 88 0.50 -13.95 -1.32
N LYS A 89 -0.78 -14.21 -1.02
CA LYS A 89 -1.27 -15.56 -0.72
C LYS A 89 -1.16 -16.50 -1.92
N ILE A 90 -1.47 -16.02 -3.12
CA ILE A 90 -1.32 -16.81 -4.37
C ILE A 90 0.16 -17.13 -4.60
N LEU A 91 1.06 -16.14 -4.45
CA LEU A 91 2.51 -16.33 -4.61
C LEU A 91 3.04 -17.41 -3.65
N TYR A 92 2.67 -17.35 -2.38
CA TYR A 92 3.05 -18.34 -1.39
C TYR A 92 2.53 -19.74 -1.75
N GLY A 93 1.29 -19.84 -2.25
CA GLY A 93 0.65 -21.08 -2.66
C GLY A 93 1.34 -21.79 -3.83
N TYR A 94 2.22 -21.13 -4.57
CA TYR A 94 3.01 -21.77 -5.62
C TYR A 94 4.12 -22.70 -5.11
N GLY A 95 4.45 -22.66 -3.82
CA GLY A 95 5.45 -23.55 -3.23
C GLY A 95 6.88 -23.33 -3.73
N ILE A 96 7.20 -22.16 -4.29
CA ILE A 96 8.55 -21.85 -4.81
C ILE A 96 9.62 -22.01 -3.74
N GLN A 97 9.31 -21.67 -2.50
CA GLN A 97 10.20 -21.76 -1.33
C GLN A 97 10.61 -23.21 -1.01
N ASP A 98 9.78 -24.19 -1.38
CA ASP A 98 9.98 -25.61 -1.05
C ASP A 98 10.67 -26.37 -2.20
N ALA A 99 10.87 -25.72 -3.35
CA ALA A 99 11.52 -26.32 -4.50
C ALA A 99 13.01 -26.55 -4.25
N ALA A 100 13.56 -27.63 -4.84
CA ALA A 100 15.00 -27.92 -4.80
C ALA A 100 15.83 -26.81 -5.47
N ASP A 101 15.34 -26.29 -6.59
CA ASP A 101 15.85 -25.09 -7.26
C ASP A 101 14.73 -24.05 -7.34
N PRO A 102 14.68 -23.09 -6.40
CA PRO A 102 13.66 -22.04 -6.38
C PRO A 102 13.68 -21.12 -7.60
N ASP A 103 14.85 -20.84 -8.16
CA ASP A 103 14.96 -19.97 -9.35
C ASP A 103 14.41 -20.67 -10.60
N ALA A 104 14.70 -21.97 -10.78
CA ALA A 104 14.13 -22.75 -11.88
C ALA A 104 12.61 -22.89 -11.75
N ALA A 105 12.10 -23.16 -10.54
CA ALA A 105 10.66 -23.26 -10.29
C ALA A 105 9.94 -21.92 -10.53
N ALA A 106 10.51 -20.82 -10.06
CA ALA A 106 9.99 -19.49 -10.28
C ALA A 106 9.96 -19.11 -11.76
N LYS A 107 11.02 -19.42 -12.51
CA LYS A 107 11.10 -19.18 -13.95
C LYS A 107 10.03 -19.95 -14.72
N ALA A 108 9.90 -21.24 -14.45
CA ALA A 108 8.88 -22.08 -15.09
C ALA A 108 7.46 -21.55 -14.83
N LYS A 109 7.16 -21.13 -13.58
CA LYS A 109 5.87 -20.54 -13.25
C LYS A 109 5.65 -19.17 -13.89
N ALA A 110 6.68 -18.35 -13.98
CA ALA A 110 6.63 -17.06 -14.68
C ALA A 110 6.35 -17.24 -16.19
N GLU A 111 6.94 -18.25 -16.85
CA GLU A 111 6.68 -18.56 -18.25
C GLU A 111 5.21 -19.00 -18.48
N GLU A 112 4.66 -19.83 -17.59
CA GLU A 112 3.25 -20.21 -17.63
C GLU A 112 2.33 -19.01 -17.52
N LEU A 113 2.59 -18.13 -16.52
CA LEU A 113 1.82 -16.92 -16.30
C LEU A 113 1.96 -15.90 -17.44
N THR A 114 3.12 -15.82 -18.08
CA THR A 114 3.35 -14.97 -19.25
C THR A 114 2.46 -15.41 -20.42
N LYS A 115 2.37 -16.71 -20.68
CA LYS A 115 1.45 -17.25 -21.71
C LYS A 115 0.00 -16.92 -21.40
N LYS A 116 -0.40 -17.03 -20.11
CA LYS A 116 -1.75 -16.63 -19.67
C LYS A 116 -2.00 -15.15 -19.93
N LEU A 117 -1.07 -14.28 -19.55
CA LEU A 117 -1.18 -12.82 -19.72
C LEU A 117 -1.26 -12.44 -21.21
N ASP A 118 -0.46 -13.08 -22.07
CA ASP A 118 -0.51 -12.87 -23.52
C ASP A 118 -1.86 -13.32 -24.11
N GLY A 119 -2.44 -14.42 -23.60
CA GLY A 119 -3.79 -14.85 -23.96
C GLY A 119 -4.86 -13.80 -23.62
N ILE A 120 -4.77 -13.22 -22.42
CA ILE A 120 -5.68 -12.14 -22.00
C ILE A 120 -5.52 -10.92 -22.92
N LYS A 121 -4.29 -10.47 -23.18
CA LYS A 121 -4.02 -9.32 -24.08
C LYS A 121 -4.60 -9.55 -25.49
N LYS A 122 -4.37 -10.72 -26.07
CA LYS A 122 -4.93 -11.08 -27.38
C LYS A 122 -6.46 -11.05 -27.40
N SER A 123 -7.12 -11.43 -26.28
CA SER A 123 -8.58 -11.37 -26.17
C SER A 123 -9.12 -9.92 -26.21
N TYR A 124 -8.35 -8.94 -25.71
CA TYR A 124 -8.68 -7.53 -25.83
C TYR A 124 -8.41 -7.00 -27.24
N GLU A 125 -7.29 -7.38 -27.85
CA GLU A 125 -6.93 -6.98 -29.23
C GLU A 125 -8.01 -7.43 -30.22
N SER A 126 -8.56 -8.63 -30.08
CA SER A 126 -9.65 -9.13 -30.93
C SER A 126 -10.94 -8.30 -30.83
N LYS A 127 -11.10 -7.51 -29.75
CA LYS A 127 -12.22 -6.58 -29.52
C LYS A 127 -11.89 -5.12 -29.89
N GLY A 128 -10.72 -4.87 -30.50
CA GLY A 128 -10.24 -3.51 -30.79
C GLY A 128 -9.85 -2.72 -29.55
N GLN A 129 -9.50 -3.41 -28.46
CA GLN A 129 -9.09 -2.85 -27.18
C GLN A 129 -7.66 -3.28 -26.84
N SER A 130 -7.06 -2.63 -25.83
CA SER A 130 -5.74 -3.02 -25.30
C SER A 130 -5.71 -2.83 -23.78
N LEU A 131 -4.68 -3.38 -23.15
CA LEU A 131 -4.38 -3.09 -21.74
C LEU A 131 -3.14 -2.19 -21.67
N ASN A 132 -3.20 -1.14 -20.85
CA ASN A 132 -2.03 -0.31 -20.56
C ASN A 132 -1.07 -1.01 -19.56
N GLU A 133 0.00 -0.33 -19.17
CA GLU A 133 1.01 -0.85 -18.22
C GLU A 133 0.43 -1.19 -16.84
N GLU A 134 -0.66 -0.52 -16.44
CA GLU A 134 -1.38 -0.75 -15.19
C GLU A 134 -2.54 -1.74 -15.35
N TYR A 135 -2.70 -2.34 -16.54
CA TYR A 135 -3.80 -3.26 -16.88
C TYR A 135 -5.18 -2.63 -16.92
N ALA A 136 -5.27 -1.30 -17.10
CA ALA A 136 -6.52 -0.63 -17.42
C ALA A 136 -6.89 -0.86 -18.88
N ILE A 137 -8.17 -1.03 -19.15
CA ILE A 137 -8.71 -1.29 -20.49
C ILE A 137 -8.71 0.01 -21.28
N VAL A 138 -8.07 0.00 -22.43
CA VAL A 138 -7.97 1.13 -23.37
C VAL A 138 -8.78 0.82 -24.63
N SER A 139 -9.62 1.76 -25.05
CA SER A 139 -10.38 1.68 -26.29
C SER A 139 -10.31 3.03 -27.03
N GLY A 140 -9.99 3.01 -28.32
CA GLY A 140 -9.83 4.24 -29.09
C GLY A 140 -8.77 5.22 -28.52
N GLY A 141 -7.71 4.70 -27.88
CA GLY A 141 -6.63 5.50 -27.28
C GLY A 141 -6.98 6.15 -25.93
N LYS A 142 -8.17 5.88 -25.38
CA LYS A 142 -8.60 6.38 -24.06
C LYS A 142 -8.81 5.24 -23.07
N VAL A 143 -8.42 5.44 -21.82
CA VAL A 143 -8.72 4.52 -20.74
C VAL A 143 -10.22 4.52 -20.51
N LEU A 144 -10.83 3.34 -20.50
CA LEU A 144 -12.24 3.20 -20.13
C LEU A 144 -12.40 3.41 -18.63
N THR A 145 -13.41 4.17 -18.25
CA THR A 145 -13.77 4.45 -16.86
C THR A 145 -15.16 3.90 -16.54
N GLU A 146 -15.42 3.67 -15.26
CA GLU A 146 -16.73 3.29 -14.75
C GLU A 146 -16.96 3.92 -13.37
N ASP A 147 -18.20 4.32 -13.11
CA ASP A 147 -18.58 4.87 -11.79
C ASP A 147 -18.84 3.72 -10.81
N ARG A 148 -17.90 3.46 -9.95
CA ARG A 148 -17.94 2.33 -9.01
C ARG A 148 -17.25 2.63 -7.67
N LYS A 149 -17.48 1.77 -6.70
CA LYS A 149 -16.65 1.72 -5.48
C LYS A 149 -15.33 1.02 -5.75
N LEU A 150 -14.34 1.33 -4.91
CA LEU A 150 -13.09 0.58 -4.86
C LEU A 150 -13.34 -0.89 -4.53
N THR A 151 -12.67 -1.79 -5.22
CA THR A 151 -12.65 -3.22 -4.88
C THR A 151 -11.82 -3.46 -3.61
N LYS A 152 -11.97 -4.64 -3.00
CA LYS A 152 -11.17 -5.03 -1.84
C LYS A 152 -9.67 -5.02 -2.13
N GLU A 153 -9.27 -5.39 -3.35
CA GLU A 153 -7.88 -5.38 -3.78
C GLU A 153 -7.32 -3.97 -3.94
N GLU A 154 -8.10 -3.06 -4.53
CA GLU A 154 -7.72 -1.65 -4.64
C GLU A 154 -7.60 -0.98 -3.27
N ILE A 155 -8.55 -1.26 -2.35
CA ILE A 155 -8.48 -0.81 -0.96
C ILE A 155 -7.21 -1.34 -0.29
N ASP A 156 -6.93 -2.65 -0.39
CA ASP A 156 -5.73 -3.23 0.21
C ASP A 156 -4.44 -2.60 -0.36
N LYS A 157 -4.36 -2.40 -1.66
CA LYS A 157 -3.22 -1.73 -2.30
C LYS A 157 -3.03 -0.31 -1.80
N SER A 158 -4.11 0.48 -1.71
CA SER A 158 -4.06 1.85 -1.18
C SER A 158 -3.59 1.85 0.28
N VAL A 159 -4.18 0.99 1.13
CA VAL A 159 -3.77 0.84 2.54
C VAL A 159 -2.29 0.47 2.63
N ARG A 160 -1.81 -0.52 1.85
CA ARG A 160 -0.41 -0.95 1.89
C ARG A 160 0.55 0.12 1.39
N ARG A 161 0.16 0.86 0.33
CA ARG A 161 0.95 1.98 -0.17
C ARG A 161 1.18 3.03 0.91
N VAL A 162 0.11 3.56 1.51
CA VAL A 162 0.25 4.59 2.55
C VAL A 162 0.93 4.07 3.80
N SER A 163 0.68 2.83 4.19
CA SER A 163 1.33 2.18 5.34
C SER A 163 2.84 2.06 5.17
N ARG A 164 3.31 1.83 3.95
CA ARG A 164 4.75 1.81 3.61
C ARG A 164 5.34 3.21 3.71
N ILE A 165 4.65 4.21 3.17
CA ILE A 165 5.09 5.61 3.23
C ILE A 165 5.33 6.03 4.68
N VAL A 166 4.37 5.73 5.59
CA VAL A 166 4.48 6.09 7.01
C VAL A 166 5.14 5.02 7.89
N LYS A 167 5.67 3.94 7.29
CA LYS A 167 6.43 2.86 7.97
C LYS A 167 5.67 2.13 9.08
N ILE A 168 4.39 1.81 8.87
CA ILE A 168 3.55 1.07 9.83
C ILE A 168 3.02 -0.27 9.31
N GLY A 169 3.54 -0.77 8.20
CA GLY A 169 3.05 -2.00 7.54
C GLY A 169 2.98 -3.23 8.46
N MET A 170 3.89 -3.34 9.45
CA MET A 170 3.92 -4.47 10.39
C MET A 170 2.86 -4.41 11.49
N PHE A 171 2.09 -3.32 11.59
CA PHE A 171 1.12 -3.11 12.67
C PHE A 171 -0.34 -3.26 12.22
N MET A 172 -0.60 -3.71 10.99
CA MET A 172 -1.93 -3.71 10.36
C MET A 172 -3.01 -4.40 11.20
N ASN A 173 -2.65 -5.46 11.93
CA ASN A 173 -3.58 -6.26 12.73
C ASN A 173 -3.69 -5.79 14.20
N ARG A 174 -2.92 -4.75 14.60
CA ARG A 174 -2.98 -4.18 15.95
C ARG A 174 -4.11 -3.19 16.11
N TYR A 175 -4.54 -3.00 17.34
CA TYR A 175 -5.48 -1.96 17.75
C TYR A 175 -4.73 -0.69 18.20
N PRO A 176 -5.37 0.50 18.15
CA PRO A 176 -4.72 1.75 18.57
C PRO A 176 -4.12 1.70 19.98
N ALA A 177 -4.77 1.02 20.93
CA ALA A 177 -4.28 0.87 22.31
C ALA A 177 -2.94 0.10 22.42
N GLU A 178 -2.56 -0.67 21.39
CA GLU A 178 -1.32 -1.45 21.35
C GLU A 178 -0.17 -0.68 20.68
N LEU A 179 -0.39 0.60 20.35
CA LEU A 179 0.54 1.45 19.62
C LEU A 179 1.07 2.58 20.48
N SER A 180 2.33 2.96 20.26
CA SER A 180 2.86 4.22 20.81
C SER A 180 2.18 5.44 20.20
N GLY A 181 2.25 6.61 20.86
CA GLY A 181 1.66 7.84 20.34
C GLY A 181 2.11 8.19 18.92
N GLY A 182 3.41 8.05 18.62
CA GLY A 182 3.92 8.26 17.26
C GLY A 182 3.43 7.23 16.25
N GLN A 183 3.21 5.98 16.66
CA GLN A 183 2.59 4.99 15.77
C GLN A 183 1.12 5.31 15.51
N GLN A 184 0.37 5.73 16.54
CA GLN A 184 -1.02 6.19 16.37
C GLN A 184 -1.12 7.38 15.42
N GLN A 185 -0.20 8.35 15.55
CA GLN A 185 -0.12 9.49 14.64
C GLN A 185 0.11 9.04 13.19
N ARG A 186 1.05 8.13 12.96
CA ARG A 186 1.31 7.58 11.62
C ARG A 186 0.08 6.86 11.04
N VAL A 187 -0.69 6.15 11.88
CA VAL A 187 -1.98 5.57 11.45
C VAL A 187 -2.97 6.66 11.03
N ALA A 188 -3.08 7.74 11.80
CA ALA A 188 -3.97 8.86 11.49
C ALA A 188 -3.57 9.54 10.17
N ILE A 189 -2.27 9.77 9.96
CA ILE A 189 -1.73 10.30 8.70
C ILE A 189 -2.06 9.35 7.54
N ALA A 190 -1.80 8.03 7.69
CA ALA A 190 -2.10 7.05 6.66
C ALA A 190 -3.59 7.02 6.29
N ARG A 191 -4.48 7.07 7.30
CA ARG A 191 -5.93 7.13 7.09
C ARG A 191 -6.35 8.36 6.28
N THR A 192 -5.72 9.49 6.56
CA THR A 192 -6.04 10.76 5.87
C THR A 192 -5.48 10.79 4.45
N LEU A 193 -4.32 10.15 4.21
CA LEU A 193 -3.68 10.07 2.90
C LEU A 193 -4.24 8.99 2.00
N ALA A 194 -4.85 7.94 2.55
CA ALA A 194 -5.33 6.80 1.77
C ALA A 194 -6.31 7.18 0.64
N PRO A 195 -7.24 8.18 0.84
CA PRO A 195 -8.11 8.67 -0.22
C PRO A 195 -7.43 9.64 -1.20
N GLU A 196 -6.13 9.82 -1.17
CA GLU A 196 -5.36 10.72 -2.05
C GLU A 196 -5.91 12.16 -2.10
N PRO A 197 -6.05 12.83 -0.97
CA PRO A 197 -6.63 14.17 -0.96
C PRO A 197 -5.71 15.18 -1.64
N ALA A 198 -6.23 16.03 -2.53
CA ALA A 198 -5.47 17.12 -3.12
C ALA A 198 -5.01 18.16 -2.07
N VAL A 199 -5.77 18.30 -0.98
CA VAL A 199 -5.45 19.20 0.14
C VAL A 199 -5.61 18.44 1.47
N LEU A 200 -4.60 18.54 2.33
CA LEU A 200 -4.55 17.94 3.66
C LEU A 200 -4.41 19.04 4.72
N PHE A 201 -5.42 19.17 5.57
CA PHE A 201 -5.37 20.04 6.75
C PHE A 201 -4.86 19.27 7.96
N MET A 202 -3.91 19.84 8.67
CA MET A 202 -3.32 19.28 9.88
C MET A 202 -3.39 20.29 11.01
N ASP A 203 -4.10 19.95 12.08
CA ASP A 203 -4.28 20.79 13.25
C ASP A 203 -3.37 20.28 14.39
N GLU A 204 -2.31 21.04 14.68
CA GLU A 204 -1.29 20.72 15.69
C GLU A 204 -0.83 19.26 15.71
N PRO A 205 -0.48 18.66 14.57
CA PRO A 205 -0.30 17.22 14.48
C PRO A 205 0.87 16.68 15.32
N LEU A 206 1.79 17.52 15.77
CA LEU A 206 2.98 17.12 16.52
C LEU A 206 2.96 17.53 18.00
N SER A 207 1.92 18.23 18.45
CA SER A 207 1.85 18.81 19.82
C SER A 207 1.94 17.78 20.93
N ASN A 208 1.41 16.57 20.73
CA ASN A 208 1.34 15.50 21.73
C ASN A 208 2.57 14.57 21.74
N LEU A 209 3.65 14.93 21.03
CA LEU A 209 4.85 14.10 20.90
C LEU A 209 6.00 14.66 21.75
N ASP A 210 6.85 13.77 22.24
CA ASP A 210 8.13 14.15 22.83
C ASP A 210 9.07 14.77 21.79
N ALA A 211 10.10 15.50 22.25
CA ALA A 211 10.98 16.30 21.38
C ALA A 211 11.70 15.46 20.30
N LYS A 212 12.13 14.23 20.65
CA LYS A 212 12.83 13.34 19.72
C LYS A 212 11.88 12.87 18.61
N LEU A 213 10.72 12.37 19.00
CA LEU A 213 9.72 11.86 18.09
C LEU A 213 9.13 12.97 17.21
N ARG A 214 8.96 14.19 17.77
CA ARG A 214 8.54 15.38 17.02
C ARG A 214 9.51 15.70 15.90
N LEU A 215 10.83 15.67 16.18
CA LEU A 215 11.84 15.90 15.15
C LEU A 215 11.79 14.85 14.04
N GLU A 216 11.68 13.56 14.39
CA GLU A 216 11.54 12.47 13.41
C GLU A 216 10.30 12.67 12.53
N MET A 217 9.17 13.04 13.14
CA MET A 217 7.92 13.25 12.42
C MET A 217 7.92 14.48 11.51
N ARG A 218 8.67 15.54 11.83
CA ARG A 218 8.87 16.69 10.91
C ARG A 218 9.49 16.20 9.59
N TYR A 219 10.57 15.45 9.66
CA TYR A 219 11.22 14.89 8.46
C TYR A 219 10.28 13.98 7.66
N GLU A 220 9.49 13.15 8.37
CA GLU A 220 8.53 12.28 7.69
C GLU A 220 7.42 13.09 7.00
N LEU A 221 6.92 14.17 7.61
CA LEU A 221 5.91 15.05 6.98
C LEU A 221 6.46 15.78 5.75
N GLN A 222 7.71 16.28 5.81
CA GLN A 222 8.36 16.86 4.62
C GLN A 222 8.48 15.84 3.49
N ARG A 223 8.95 14.63 3.81
CA ARG A 223 9.04 13.54 2.84
C ARG A 223 7.68 13.21 2.23
N LEU A 224 6.64 13.09 3.06
CA LEU A 224 5.28 12.83 2.63
C LEU A 224 4.73 13.90 1.69
N HIS A 225 5.00 15.17 1.98
CA HIS A 225 4.61 16.27 1.11
C HIS A 225 5.22 16.12 -0.30
N VAL A 226 6.51 15.80 -0.37
CA VAL A 226 7.20 15.56 -1.66
C VAL A 226 6.67 14.32 -2.37
N GLU A 227 6.48 13.22 -1.64
CA GLU A 227 6.05 11.93 -2.23
C GLU A 227 4.60 11.96 -2.72
N THR A 228 3.71 12.69 -2.04
CA THR A 228 2.28 12.73 -2.39
C THR A 228 1.91 13.84 -3.37
N GLY A 229 2.71 14.91 -3.44
CA GLY A 229 2.39 16.11 -4.22
C GLY A 229 1.14 16.87 -3.73
N SER A 230 0.56 16.48 -2.59
CA SER A 230 -0.63 17.12 -2.01
C SER A 230 -0.28 18.45 -1.38
N THR A 231 -1.22 19.39 -1.39
CA THR A 231 -1.07 20.67 -0.64
C THR A 231 -1.33 20.41 0.84
N PHE A 232 -0.35 20.72 1.70
CA PHE A 232 -0.47 20.62 3.14
C PHE A 232 -0.77 21.99 3.74
N VAL A 233 -1.84 22.09 4.50
CA VAL A 233 -2.19 23.26 5.32
C VAL A 233 -1.97 22.86 6.77
N TYR A 234 -0.97 23.50 7.39
CA TYR A 234 -0.47 23.11 8.70
C TYR A 234 -0.75 24.22 9.72
N VAL A 235 -1.50 23.91 10.76
CA VAL A 235 -1.77 24.80 11.87
C VAL A 235 -0.85 24.40 13.03
N THR A 236 -0.05 25.34 13.52
CA THR A 236 0.83 25.13 14.68
C THR A 236 1.12 26.44 15.41
N HIS A 237 1.34 26.35 16.71
CA HIS A 237 1.87 27.43 17.53
C HIS A 237 3.41 27.36 17.69
N ASP A 238 4.04 26.29 17.21
CA ASP A 238 5.50 26.10 17.22
C ASP A 238 6.14 26.76 16.00
N GLN A 239 6.87 27.87 16.22
CA GLN A 239 7.55 28.60 15.16
C GLN A 239 8.59 27.76 14.41
N MET A 240 9.27 26.83 15.11
CA MET A 240 10.26 25.94 14.49
C MET A 240 9.61 24.95 13.54
N GLU A 241 8.39 24.48 13.86
CA GLU A 241 7.62 23.63 12.93
C GLU A 241 7.23 24.43 11.68
N ALA A 242 6.65 25.63 11.87
CA ALA A 242 6.25 26.49 10.77
C ALA A 242 7.43 26.79 9.83
N MET A 243 8.57 27.22 10.37
CA MET A 243 9.75 27.58 9.58
C MET A 243 10.41 26.38 8.87
N THR A 244 10.25 25.17 9.42
CA THR A 244 10.88 23.96 8.86
C THR A 244 10.00 23.31 7.80
N LEU A 245 8.68 23.32 7.99
CA LEU A 245 7.74 22.58 7.15
C LEU A 245 7.12 23.40 6.04
N ALA A 246 6.91 24.70 6.26
CA ALA A 246 6.14 25.52 5.35
C ALA A 246 6.99 26.06 4.18
N THR A 247 6.39 26.08 3.00
CA THR A 247 6.86 26.83 1.84
C THR A 247 6.32 28.27 1.85
N LYS A 248 5.20 28.49 2.58
CA LYS A 248 4.57 29.79 2.78
C LYS A 248 3.97 29.85 4.16
N ILE A 249 4.20 30.95 4.90
CA ILE A 249 3.67 31.20 6.25
C ILE A 249 2.74 32.42 6.16
N CYS A 250 1.58 32.32 6.84
CA CYS A 250 0.58 33.40 6.94
C CYS A 250 0.43 33.86 8.38
#